data_4cbac9f5d39b5a1b04a40686cf1a8e67
#
_entry.id   4cbac9f5d39b5a1b04a40686cf1a8e67
#
_cell.length_a   1.000
_cell.length_b   1.000
_cell.length_c   1.000
_cell.angle_alpha   90.00
_cell.angle_beta   90.00
_cell.angle_gamma   90.00
#
_symmetry.space_group_name_H-M   'P 1'
#
loop_
_entity.id
_entity.type
_entity.pdbx_description
1 polymer ?
#
loop_
_entity_poly.entity_id
_entity_poly.type
_entity_poly.pdbx_seq_one_letter_code
_entity_poly.pdbx_strand_id
1 'polypeptide(L)'
;MPDMERNDVRGRPDDSPARAEERNGVRDELEGRLMRSGVVLSGSETDDQILAIADAVEAFETARSAAGGDSMINTPESSQPEDPRYVLPRRRDDESVEQYVIRVRDAAETI
;
A
#
# COMPACT_ATOMS: atom_id res chain seq x y z
N MET A 1 44.10 2.69 8.81
CA MET A 1 43.52 2.52 8.94
C MET A 1 43.07 2.64 9.00
N PRO A 2 43.24 2.94 8.89
CA PRO A 2 42.66 3.03 8.78
C PRO A 2 41.86 3.08 8.54
N ASP A 3 41.95 3.13 8.08
CA ASP A 3 41.05 3.08 7.86
C ASP A 3 40.20 3.34 7.76
N MET A 4 40.44 3.63 7.54
CA MET A 4 39.65 3.78 7.55
C MET A 4 38.84 4.06 7.14
N GLU A 5 39.20 4.25 6.68
CA GLU A 5 38.45 4.34 6.47
C GLU A 5 37.56 4.33 6.27
N ARG A 6 37.70 4.32 6.14
CA ARG A 6 36.78 4.05 6.23
C ARG A 6 35.83 4.29 6.35
N ASN A 7 35.87 4.48 6.35
CA ASN A 7 34.88 4.62 6.69
C ASN A 7 34.26 5.41 6.72
N ASP A 8 34.83 5.95 6.39
CA ASP A 8 34.27 7.01 6.55
C ASP A 8 33.20 7.48 5.79
N VAL A 9 32.99 7.28 4.93
CA VAL A 9 31.97 7.46 4.30
C VAL A 9 30.71 7.43 4.86
N ARG A 10 30.63 7.11 5.91
CA ARG A 10 29.52 6.80 6.67
C ARG A 10 28.62 7.90 6.97
N GLY A 11 28.92 9.10 6.75
CA GLY A 11 28.08 10.20 7.13
C GLY A 11 26.92 10.49 6.23
N ARG A 12 26.76 9.76 5.13
CA ARG A 12 25.73 10.09 4.16
C ARG A 12 25.00 8.85 3.68
N PRO A 13 24.20 8.27 4.53
CA PRO A 13 23.49 7.06 4.18
C PRO A 13 22.54 7.21 3.00
N ASP A 14 21.96 8.39 2.82
CA ASP A 14 21.00 8.58 1.74
C ASP A 14 21.64 8.63 0.35
N ASP A 15 22.94 8.80 0.31
CA ASP A 15 23.67 8.82 -0.96
C ASP A 15 24.11 7.43 -1.39
N SER A 16 23.85 6.42 -0.57
CA SER A 16 24.28 5.06 -0.87
C SER A 16 23.41 4.43 -1.95
N PRO A 17 24.00 3.86 -2.99
CA PRO A 17 23.23 3.14 -4.01
C PRO A 17 22.43 1.97 -3.43
N ALA A 18 22.99 1.28 -2.43
CA ALA A 18 22.29 0.16 -1.81
C ALA A 18 21.02 0.62 -1.12
N ARG A 19 21.06 1.79 -0.48
CA ARG A 19 19.89 2.33 0.18
C ARG A 19 18.81 2.74 -0.83
N ALA A 20 19.21 3.29 -1.96
CA ALA A 20 18.27 3.64 -3.02
C ALA A 20 17.60 2.38 -3.58
N GLU A 21 18.37 1.30 -3.74
CA GLU A 21 17.81 0.04 -4.20
C GLU A 21 16.82 -0.54 -3.20
N GLU A 22 17.12 -0.41 -1.90
CA GLU A 22 16.21 -0.87 -0.86
C GLU A 22 14.87 -0.13 -0.93
N ARG A 23 14.90 1.19 -1.11
CA ARG A 23 13.66 1.97 -1.21
C ARG A 23 12.84 1.57 -2.42
N ASN A 24 13.50 1.37 -3.56
CA ASN A 24 12.84 0.97 -4.78
C ASN A 24 12.22 -0.43 -4.63
N GLY A 25 12.92 -1.34 -3.96
CA GLY A 25 12.41 -2.67 -3.73
C GLY A 25 11.18 -2.68 -2.83
N VAL A 26 11.19 -1.86 -1.78
CA VAL A 26 10.03 -1.74 -0.88
C VAL A 26 8.83 -1.17 -1.65
N ARG A 27 9.05 -0.14 -2.45
CA ARG A 27 7.97 0.45 -3.24
C ARG A 27 7.39 -0.56 -4.22
N ASP A 28 8.24 -1.30 -4.93
CA ASP A 28 7.78 -2.30 -5.89
C ASP A 28 6.97 -3.39 -5.21
N GLU A 29 7.39 -3.80 -4.03
CA GLU A 29 6.68 -4.82 -3.27
C GLU A 29 5.31 -4.32 -2.83
N LEU A 30 5.23 -3.08 -2.34
CA LEU A 30 3.96 -2.48 -1.94
C LEU A 30 3.02 -2.32 -3.13
N GLU A 31 3.55 -1.85 -4.26
CA GLU A 31 2.74 -1.71 -5.47
C GLU A 31 2.17 -3.06 -5.90
N GLY A 32 2.99 -4.11 -5.86
CA GLY A 32 2.53 -5.44 -6.20
C GLY A 32 1.42 -5.93 -5.27
N ARG A 33 1.58 -5.69 -3.97
CA ARG A 33 0.54 -6.07 -3.00
C ARG A 33 -0.76 -5.32 -3.25
N LEU A 34 -0.68 -4.03 -3.51
CA LEU A 34 -1.86 -3.21 -3.74
C LEU A 34 -2.58 -3.65 -5.01
N MET A 35 -1.84 -3.94 -6.06
CA MET A 35 -2.44 -4.41 -7.31
C MET A 35 -3.13 -5.76 -7.10
N ARG A 36 -2.55 -6.65 -6.32
CA ARG A 36 -3.18 -7.94 -6.01
C ARG A 36 -4.44 -7.77 -5.18
N SER A 37 -4.52 -6.70 -4.39
CA SER A 37 -5.73 -6.39 -3.63
C SER A 37 -6.80 -5.69 -4.46
N GLY A 38 -6.49 -5.39 -5.72
CA GLY A 38 -7.45 -4.73 -6.61
C GLY A 38 -7.33 -3.23 -6.67
N VAL A 39 -6.25 -2.65 -6.14
CA VAL A 39 -6.03 -1.21 -6.16
C VAL A 39 -5.44 -0.81 -7.50
N VAL A 40 -6.02 0.22 -8.13
CA VAL A 40 -5.54 0.75 -9.39
C VAL A 40 -4.54 1.87 -9.11
N LEU A 41 -3.31 1.71 -9.61
CA LEU A 41 -2.26 2.71 -9.48
C LEU A 41 -1.95 3.30 -10.86
N SER A 42 -1.76 4.62 -10.91
CA SER A 42 -1.49 5.31 -12.17
C SER A 42 -0.03 5.24 -12.59
N GLY A 43 0.84 4.93 -11.64
CA GLY A 43 2.29 4.93 -11.88
C GLY A 43 2.96 6.25 -11.55
N SER A 44 2.18 7.26 -11.21
CA SER A 44 2.73 8.58 -10.87
C SER A 44 2.64 8.89 -9.39
N GLU A 45 2.20 7.94 -8.57
CA GLU A 45 2.10 8.13 -7.13
C GLU A 45 3.48 8.29 -6.50
N THR A 46 3.59 9.17 -5.51
CA THR A 46 4.82 9.31 -4.74
C THR A 46 4.94 8.15 -3.75
N ASP A 47 6.14 8.00 -3.16
CA ASP A 47 6.35 6.97 -2.14
C ASP A 47 5.41 7.16 -0.96
N ASP A 48 5.22 8.42 -0.53
CA ASP A 48 4.31 8.71 0.58
C ASP A 48 2.87 8.36 0.23
N GLN A 49 2.47 8.58 -1.00
CA GLN A 49 1.12 8.23 -1.45
C GLN A 49 0.92 6.72 -1.48
N ILE A 50 1.91 5.98 -1.95
CA ILE A 50 1.86 4.51 -1.95
C ILE A 50 1.73 3.99 -0.53
N LEU A 51 2.52 4.54 0.41
CA LEU A 51 2.45 4.14 1.81
C LEU A 51 1.08 4.45 2.42
N ALA A 52 0.53 5.62 2.11
CA ALA A 52 -0.78 6.00 2.63
C ALA A 52 -1.88 5.06 2.14
N ILE A 53 -1.83 4.68 0.87
CA ILE A 53 -2.77 3.72 0.32
C ILE A 53 -2.60 2.36 0.99
N ALA A 54 -1.35 1.92 1.15
CA ALA A 54 -1.06 0.61 1.75
C ALA A 54 -1.59 0.55 3.19
N ASP A 55 -1.38 1.62 3.97
CA ASP A 55 -1.87 1.67 5.34
C ASP A 55 -3.40 1.62 5.40
N ALA A 56 -4.07 2.34 4.50
CA ALA A 56 -5.53 2.35 4.46
C ALA A 56 -6.07 0.97 4.06
N VAL A 57 -5.46 0.34 3.07
CA VAL A 57 -5.87 -0.99 2.62
C VAL A 57 -5.65 -2.02 3.72
N GLU A 58 -4.53 -1.92 4.43
CA GLU A 58 -4.25 -2.83 5.53
C GLU A 58 -5.28 -2.68 6.65
N ALA A 59 -5.66 -1.45 6.98
CA ALA A 59 -6.69 -1.20 7.98
C ALA A 59 -8.02 -1.83 7.55
N PHE A 60 -8.35 -1.72 6.27
CA PHE A 60 -9.58 -2.32 5.73
C PHE A 60 -9.52 -3.85 5.83
N GLU A 61 -8.40 -4.44 5.43
CA GLU A 61 -8.26 -5.90 5.44
C GLU A 61 -8.29 -6.45 6.86
N THR A 62 -7.70 -5.72 7.81
CA THR A 62 -7.73 -6.09 9.22
C THR A 62 -9.17 -6.05 9.76
N ALA A 63 -9.91 -5.00 9.43
CA ALA A 63 -11.30 -4.86 9.88
C ALA A 63 -12.16 -5.98 9.28
N ARG A 64 -11.99 -6.29 8.00
CA ARG A 64 -12.73 -7.37 7.36
C ARG A 64 -12.42 -8.72 8.01
N SER A 65 -11.15 -8.99 8.26
CA SER A 65 -10.74 -10.23 8.88
C SER A 65 -11.32 -10.36 10.30
N ALA A 66 -11.29 -9.27 11.06
CA ALA A 66 -11.85 -9.25 12.42
C ALA A 66 -13.35 -9.50 12.40
N ALA A 67 -14.02 -9.10 11.34
CA ALA A 67 -15.47 -9.33 11.19
C ALA A 67 -15.79 -10.72 10.63
N GLY A 68 -14.77 -11.52 10.30
CA GLY A 68 -14.97 -12.86 9.78
C GLY A 68 -15.10 -12.95 8.27
N GLY A 69 -14.78 -11.88 7.55
CA GLY A 69 -14.86 -11.88 6.09
C GLY A 69 -13.70 -12.64 5.45
N ASP A 70 -14.00 -13.36 4.39
CA ASP A 70 -13.01 -14.14 3.65
C ASP A 70 -12.40 -13.27 2.56
N SER A 71 -11.07 -13.11 2.60
CA SER A 71 -10.37 -12.25 1.66
C SER A 71 -10.40 -12.81 0.23
N MET A 72 -10.63 -14.08 0.06
CA MET A 72 -10.61 -14.69 -1.27
C MET A 72 -11.91 -14.49 -2.04
N ILE A 73 -13.03 -14.36 -1.35
CA ILE A 73 -14.32 -14.19 -2.03
C ILE A 73 -14.85 -12.76 -1.95
N ASN A 74 -14.21 -11.90 -1.17
CA ASN A 74 -14.61 -10.49 -1.03
C ASN A 74 -13.62 -9.58 -1.75
N THR A 75 -13.26 -9.94 -2.99
CA THR A 75 -12.37 -9.14 -3.81
C THR A 75 -13.18 -8.20 -4.69
N PRO A 76 -12.57 -7.12 -5.21
CA PRO A 76 -13.29 -6.22 -6.12
C PRO A 76 -13.80 -6.91 -7.39
N GLU A 77 -13.18 -8.02 -7.78
CA GLU A 77 -13.59 -8.79 -8.97
C GLU A 77 -14.67 -9.81 -8.68
N SER A 78 -14.99 -10.04 -7.43
CA SER A 78 -15.95 -11.09 -7.06
C SER A 78 -17.35 -10.70 -7.50
N SER A 79 -18.08 -11.64 -8.10
CA SER A 79 -19.47 -11.44 -8.48
C SER A 79 -20.42 -11.73 -7.33
N GLN A 80 -19.96 -12.44 -6.30
CA GLN A 80 -20.81 -12.82 -5.17
C GLN A 80 -20.05 -12.73 -3.86
N PRO A 81 -19.73 -11.50 -3.41
CA PRO A 81 -19.08 -11.34 -2.10
C PRO A 81 -20.06 -11.69 -0.99
N GLU A 82 -19.53 -12.03 0.19
CA GLU A 82 -20.36 -12.32 1.35
C GLU A 82 -21.17 -11.10 1.78
N ASP A 83 -20.55 -9.92 1.68
CA ASP A 83 -21.15 -8.67 2.10
C ASP A 83 -20.48 -7.56 1.31
N PRO A 84 -21.24 -6.68 0.66
CA PRO A 84 -20.63 -5.58 -0.10
C PRO A 84 -19.69 -4.72 0.74
N ARG A 85 -19.90 -4.65 2.06
CA ARG A 85 -19.00 -3.89 2.94
C ARG A 85 -17.63 -4.51 3.07
N TYR A 86 -17.47 -5.79 2.74
CA TYR A 86 -16.20 -6.51 2.82
C TYR A 86 -15.37 -6.34 1.56
N VAL A 87 -15.92 -5.71 0.53
CA VAL A 87 -15.21 -5.51 -0.74
C VAL A 87 -14.47 -4.17 -0.70
N LEU A 88 -13.16 -4.22 -0.98
CA LEU A 88 -12.34 -3.00 -1.01
C LEU A 88 -12.87 -2.04 -2.07
N PRO A 89 -13.11 -0.76 -1.72
CA PRO A 89 -13.57 0.22 -2.71
C PRO A 89 -12.57 0.36 -3.87
N ARG A 90 -13.09 0.48 -5.08
CA ARG A 90 -12.26 0.72 -6.25
C ARG A 90 -11.95 2.21 -6.38
N ARG A 91 -10.72 2.52 -6.78
CA ARG A 91 -10.33 3.90 -7.03
C ARG A 91 -10.99 4.37 -8.33
N ARG A 92 -11.54 5.58 -8.30
CA ARG A 92 -12.16 6.19 -9.49
C ARG A 92 -11.10 6.88 -10.32
N ASP A 93 -11.38 7.02 -11.62
CA ASP A 93 -10.41 7.58 -12.57
C ASP A 93 -9.98 9.01 -12.22
N ASP A 94 -10.92 9.81 -11.71
CA ASP A 94 -10.65 11.21 -11.37
C ASP A 94 -10.40 11.42 -9.89
N GLU A 95 -10.24 10.34 -9.12
CA GLU A 95 -10.07 10.41 -7.68
C GLU A 95 -8.61 10.60 -7.31
N SER A 96 -8.35 11.59 -6.46
CA SER A 96 -6.99 11.77 -5.93
C SER A 96 -6.66 10.65 -4.96
N VAL A 97 -5.35 10.48 -4.69
CA VAL A 97 -4.90 9.51 -3.70
C VAL A 97 -5.51 9.82 -2.33
N GLU A 98 -5.51 11.09 -1.96
CA GLU A 98 -6.04 11.51 -0.66
C GLU A 98 -7.52 11.19 -0.51
N GLN A 99 -8.30 11.41 -1.57
CA GLN A 99 -9.72 11.08 -1.55
C GLN A 99 -9.94 9.58 -1.45
N TYR A 100 -9.16 8.82 -2.18
CA TYR A 100 -9.27 7.36 -2.14
C TYR A 100 -8.92 6.81 -0.77
N VAL A 101 -7.83 7.32 -0.16
CA VAL A 101 -7.42 6.90 1.19
C VAL A 101 -8.55 7.15 2.19
N ILE A 102 -9.20 8.30 2.11
CA ILE A 102 -10.33 8.62 3.00
C ILE A 102 -11.46 7.62 2.80
N ARG A 103 -11.80 7.32 1.56
CA ARG A 103 -12.89 6.37 1.27
C ARG A 103 -12.57 4.97 1.80
N VAL A 104 -11.34 4.52 1.64
CA VAL A 104 -10.94 3.19 2.13
C VAL A 104 -11.01 3.16 3.66
N ARG A 105 -10.53 4.22 4.32
CA ARG A 105 -10.58 4.27 5.78
C ARG A 105 -12.02 4.33 6.29
N ASP A 106 -12.88 5.08 5.62
CA ASP A 106 -14.29 5.13 5.98
C ASP A 106 -14.94 3.77 5.81
N ALA A 107 -14.60 3.07 4.74
CA ALA A 107 -15.11 1.72 4.50
C ALA A 107 -14.66 0.76 5.60
N ALA A 108 -13.42 0.90 6.07
CA ALA A 108 -12.91 0.07 7.15
C ALA A 108 -13.71 0.29 8.43
N GLU A 109 -14.10 1.54 8.70
CA GLU A 109 -14.89 1.86 9.90
C GLU A 109 -16.32 1.39 9.80
N THR A 110 -16.82 1.18 8.58
CA THR A 110 -18.18 0.74 8.36
C THR A 110 -18.35 -0.77 8.57
N ILE A 111 -17.26 -1.51 8.49
CA ILE A 111 -17.28 -2.94 8.75
C ILE A 111 -17.54 -3.18 10.23
#